data_7d4ae51383bd87aea7d99312b70e6bda
#
_entry.id   7d4ae51383bd87aea7d99312b70e6bda
#
_cell.length_a   1.000
_cell.length_b   1.000
_cell.length_c   1.000
_cell.angle_alpha   90.00
_cell.angle_beta   90.00
_cell.angle_gamma   90.00
#
_symmetry.space_group_name_H-M   'P 1'
#
loop_
_entity.id
_entity.type
_entity.pdbx_description
1 polymer ?
#
loop_
_entity_poly.entity_id
_entity_poly.type
_entity_poly.pdbx_seq_one_letter_code
_entity_poly.pdbx_strand_id
1 'polypeptide(L)'
;MKGLTGPLLITLVAACAPLPPVTPAHTPRSGPFVYLVSHGWHVGIAVEQGEVSPTIWPESAEFSGFRYLEVGWGDADYYPTAHGSVGLALKATFRSRGSVLHVAAFDAGPPEFFGMSKIIEVALSRRGLEDLARFIHATYVLDASGRPVAVAPGIYGRGAFYRATGEYRLLNNSNTWTARALAVAGCPIDAAGAITAGGVMYEARRFGRVIRDGAPWRDVPADGTEREACR
;
A
#
# COMPACT_ATOMS: atom_id res chain seq x y z
N MET A 1 11.90 64.15 -31.08
CA MET A 1 12.58 62.87 -30.81
C MET A 1 11.69 62.09 -29.84
N LYS A 2 10.96 61.10 -30.32
CA LYS A 2 10.04 60.25 -29.51
C LYS A 2 10.73 58.88 -29.29
N GLY A 3 11.16 58.61 -28.06
CA GLY A 3 11.73 57.29 -27.70
C GLY A 3 10.62 56.24 -27.56
N LEU A 4 10.68 55.17 -28.34
CA LEU A 4 9.89 53.98 -28.16
C LEU A 4 10.58 53.06 -27.12
N THR A 5 9.99 52.93 -25.95
CA THR A 5 10.34 51.86 -24.99
C THR A 5 9.36 50.71 -25.18
N GLY A 6 9.80 49.65 -25.88
CA GLY A 6 9.03 48.40 -25.98
C GLY A 6 9.24 47.52 -24.75
N PRO A 7 8.21 46.79 -24.29
CA PRO A 7 8.36 45.86 -23.16
C PRO A 7 9.16 44.63 -23.56
N LEU A 8 10.19 44.33 -22.77
CA LEU A 8 10.99 43.10 -22.86
C LEU A 8 10.18 41.92 -22.29
N LEU A 9 9.69 41.04 -23.16
CA LEU A 9 8.98 39.82 -22.77
C LEU A 9 10.01 38.78 -22.34
N ILE A 10 10.17 38.58 -21.02
CA ILE A 10 11.02 37.52 -20.47
C ILE A 10 10.20 36.22 -20.48
N THR A 11 10.46 35.34 -21.43
CA THR A 11 9.92 33.98 -21.45
C THR A 11 10.67 33.12 -20.43
N LEU A 12 10.01 32.79 -19.31
CA LEU A 12 10.50 31.79 -18.38
C LEU A 12 10.34 30.41 -19.04
N VAL A 13 11.42 29.86 -19.54
CA VAL A 13 11.50 28.44 -19.92
C VAL A 13 11.71 27.63 -18.65
N ALA A 14 10.64 27.03 -18.13
CA ALA A 14 10.75 26.05 -17.06
C ALA A 14 11.45 24.80 -17.62
N ALA A 15 12.74 24.68 -17.36
CA ALA A 15 13.48 23.47 -17.67
C ALA A 15 13.02 22.35 -16.74
N CYS A 16 12.26 21.37 -17.27
CA CYS A 16 12.05 20.08 -16.60
C CYS A 16 13.39 19.35 -16.54
N ALA A 17 14.18 19.58 -15.50
CA ALA A 17 15.38 18.78 -15.25
C ALA A 17 14.93 17.35 -14.89
N PRO A 18 15.52 16.31 -15.50
CA PRO A 18 15.26 14.94 -15.09
C PRO A 18 15.72 14.76 -13.63
N LEU A 19 14.84 14.14 -12.83
CA LEU A 19 15.20 13.78 -11.45
C LEU A 19 16.47 12.90 -11.46
N PRO A 20 17.42 13.12 -10.53
CA PRO A 20 18.61 12.30 -10.45
C PRO A 20 18.23 10.84 -10.20
N PRO A 21 18.97 9.86 -10.77
CA PRO A 21 18.72 8.45 -10.52
C PRO A 21 18.85 8.17 -9.03
N VAL A 22 17.79 7.58 -8.45
CA VAL A 22 17.80 7.17 -7.05
C VAL A 22 18.70 5.93 -6.94
N THR A 23 19.88 6.09 -6.39
CA THR A 23 20.75 4.96 -6.03
C THR A 23 20.17 4.30 -4.79
N PRO A 24 19.74 3.02 -4.85
CA PRO A 24 19.22 2.33 -3.67
C PRO A 24 20.28 2.29 -2.59
N ALA A 25 19.97 2.83 -1.41
CA ALA A 25 20.83 2.63 -0.25
C ALA A 25 20.83 1.14 0.10
N HIS A 26 21.95 0.46 -0.06
CA HIS A 26 22.14 -0.91 0.37
C HIS A 26 22.23 -0.93 1.89
N THR A 27 21.09 -1.05 2.56
CA THR A 27 21.05 -1.32 4.01
C THR A 27 21.42 -2.79 4.23
N PRO A 28 22.32 -3.10 5.18
CA PRO A 28 22.66 -4.49 5.50
C PRO A 28 21.40 -5.26 5.91
N ARG A 29 21.29 -6.51 5.44
CA ARG A 29 20.17 -7.43 5.69
C ARG A 29 20.19 -7.95 7.14
N SER A 30 20.00 -7.09 8.13
CA SER A 30 19.87 -7.51 9.52
C SER A 30 18.60 -6.91 10.09
N GLY A 31 17.53 -7.72 10.15
CA GLY A 31 16.24 -7.32 10.72
C GLY A 31 15.06 -8.01 10.05
N PRO A 32 13.86 -7.84 10.58
CA PRO A 32 12.64 -8.31 9.95
C PRO A 32 12.37 -7.56 8.64
N PHE A 33 11.70 -8.23 7.71
CA PHE A 33 11.30 -7.65 6.44
C PHE A 33 9.79 -7.55 6.34
N VAL A 34 9.34 -6.50 5.65
CA VAL A 34 7.96 -6.41 5.18
C VAL A 34 7.97 -6.28 3.66
N TYR A 35 6.86 -6.67 3.03
CA TYR A 35 6.71 -6.61 1.59
C TYR A 35 5.58 -5.68 1.24
N LEU A 36 5.86 -4.71 0.38
CA LEU A 36 4.85 -3.86 -0.23
C LEU A 36 4.36 -4.54 -1.49
N VAL A 37 3.07 -4.85 -1.52
CA VAL A 37 2.41 -5.55 -2.63
C VAL A 37 1.46 -4.58 -3.32
N SER A 38 1.73 -4.24 -4.58
CA SER A 38 0.86 -3.35 -5.35
C SER A 38 -0.22 -4.15 -6.07
N HIS A 39 -1.47 -3.88 -5.74
CA HIS A 39 -2.66 -4.46 -6.38
C HIS A 39 -3.25 -3.54 -7.47
N GLY A 40 -2.42 -2.68 -8.07
CA GLY A 40 -2.83 -1.71 -9.08
C GLY A 40 -3.32 -0.39 -8.47
N TRP A 41 -4.39 -0.39 -7.71
CA TRP A 41 -4.98 0.81 -7.11
C TRP A 41 -4.48 1.12 -5.71
N HIS A 42 -4.10 0.10 -4.95
CA HIS A 42 -3.57 0.23 -3.59
C HIS A 42 -2.34 -0.63 -3.36
N VAL A 43 -1.66 -0.37 -2.27
CA VAL A 43 -0.51 -1.14 -1.81
C VAL A 43 -0.82 -1.75 -0.46
N GLY A 44 -0.79 -3.08 -0.37
CA GLY A 44 -0.83 -3.84 0.89
C GLY A 44 0.55 -3.99 1.51
N ILE A 45 0.59 -4.30 2.80
CA ILE A 45 1.81 -4.61 3.56
C ILE A 45 1.73 -6.08 3.98
N ALA A 46 2.63 -6.92 3.47
CA ALA A 46 2.76 -8.30 3.93
C ALA A 46 3.91 -8.43 4.92
N VAL A 47 3.66 -9.13 6.04
CA VAL A 47 4.61 -9.39 7.11
C VAL A 47 4.77 -10.88 7.33
N GLU A 48 5.92 -11.36 7.77
CA GLU A 48 6.08 -12.73 8.23
C GLU A 48 5.45 -12.86 9.62
N GLN A 49 4.46 -13.75 9.75
CA GLN A 49 3.62 -13.87 10.94
C GLN A 49 4.44 -14.24 12.19
N GLY A 50 5.47 -15.08 12.04
CA GLY A 50 6.38 -15.45 13.13
C GLY A 50 7.25 -14.29 13.67
N GLU A 51 7.39 -13.20 12.92
CA GLU A 51 8.12 -12.01 13.35
C GLU A 51 7.26 -11.01 14.15
N VAL A 52 5.94 -11.21 14.15
CA VAL A 52 4.98 -10.32 14.80
C VAL A 52 4.63 -10.86 16.18
N SER A 53 4.75 -10.00 17.20
CA SER A 53 4.34 -10.38 18.56
C SER A 53 2.81 -10.31 18.72
N PRO A 54 2.15 -11.41 19.11
CA PRO A 54 0.72 -11.42 19.37
C PRO A 54 0.33 -10.57 20.60
N THR A 55 1.28 -10.14 21.41
CA THR A 55 1.02 -9.19 22.50
C THR A 55 0.92 -7.75 22.00
N ILE A 56 1.43 -7.47 20.79
CA ILE A 56 1.42 -6.14 20.16
C ILE A 56 0.30 -6.05 19.13
N TRP A 57 0.10 -7.11 18.35
CA TRP A 57 -0.99 -7.25 17.39
C TRP A 57 -1.76 -8.55 17.66
N PRO A 58 -2.68 -8.56 18.67
CA PRO A 58 -3.39 -9.76 19.11
C PRO A 58 -4.20 -10.44 18.00
N GLU A 59 -4.76 -9.67 17.07
CA GLU A 59 -5.59 -10.18 15.97
C GLU A 59 -4.79 -11.06 15.00
N SER A 60 -3.47 -10.92 14.96
CA SER A 60 -2.59 -11.81 14.17
C SER A 60 -2.69 -13.28 14.59
N ALA A 61 -3.06 -13.54 15.84
CA ALA A 61 -3.22 -14.90 16.37
C ALA A 61 -4.37 -15.68 15.73
N GLU A 62 -5.39 -15.00 15.16
CA GLU A 62 -6.47 -15.65 14.39
C GLU A 62 -5.94 -16.41 13.16
N PHE A 63 -4.76 -16.03 12.70
CA PHE A 63 -4.08 -16.58 11.52
C PHE A 63 -2.86 -17.43 11.89
N SER A 64 -2.78 -17.91 13.14
CA SER A 64 -1.71 -18.82 13.56
C SER A 64 -1.70 -20.07 12.68
N GLY A 65 -0.50 -20.47 12.22
CA GLY A 65 -0.33 -21.58 11.28
C GLY A 65 -0.12 -21.15 9.83
N PHE A 66 -0.25 -19.87 9.51
CA PHE A 66 0.16 -19.30 8.22
C PHE A 66 1.49 -18.57 8.37
N ARG A 67 2.25 -18.53 7.27
CA ARG A 67 3.58 -17.92 7.29
C ARG A 67 3.53 -16.41 7.12
N TYR A 68 2.63 -15.90 6.31
CA TYR A 68 2.52 -14.48 6.00
C TYR A 68 1.13 -13.95 6.26
N LEU A 69 1.08 -12.67 6.68
CA LEU A 69 -0.15 -11.87 6.75
C LEU A 69 0.02 -10.66 5.86
N GLU A 70 -0.93 -10.42 4.96
CA GLU A 70 -1.03 -9.15 4.25
C GLU A 70 -2.18 -8.33 4.81
N VAL A 71 -1.92 -7.04 5.00
CA VAL A 71 -2.88 -6.07 5.52
C VAL A 71 -3.05 -4.92 4.54
N GLY A 72 -4.30 -4.58 4.26
CA GLY A 72 -4.67 -3.39 3.50
C GLY A 72 -5.84 -2.68 4.16
N TRP A 73 -5.85 -1.36 4.12
CA TRP A 73 -6.95 -0.53 4.62
C TRP A 73 -7.68 0.12 3.45
N GLY A 74 -8.99 0.25 3.56
CA GLY A 74 -9.77 0.84 2.48
C GLY A 74 -11.20 1.20 2.86
N ASP A 75 -11.94 1.62 1.85
CA ASP A 75 -13.37 1.97 1.96
C ASP A 75 -14.23 0.74 2.22
N ALA A 76 -15.17 0.85 3.17
CA ALA A 76 -16.03 -0.25 3.58
C ALA A 76 -17.04 -0.69 2.50
N ASP A 77 -17.48 0.21 1.63
CA ASP A 77 -18.44 -0.08 0.58
C ASP A 77 -17.79 -0.59 -0.71
N TYR A 78 -16.53 -0.22 -0.94
CA TYR A 78 -15.80 -0.56 -2.16
C TYR A 78 -14.86 -1.75 -2.02
N TYR A 79 -14.08 -1.81 -0.95
CA TYR A 79 -12.99 -2.76 -0.80
C TYR A 79 -13.45 -4.22 -0.74
N PRO A 80 -14.55 -4.58 -0.03
CA PRO A 80 -15.05 -5.95 -0.03
C PRO A 80 -15.65 -6.41 -1.37
N THR A 81 -15.94 -5.48 -2.29
CA THR A 81 -16.48 -5.81 -3.61
C THR A 81 -15.36 -5.96 -4.63
N ALA A 82 -14.72 -7.12 -4.69
CA ALA A 82 -13.49 -7.41 -5.45
C ALA A 82 -13.50 -7.03 -6.96
N HIS A 83 -14.65 -6.64 -7.50
CA HIS A 83 -14.83 -6.25 -8.91
C HIS A 83 -15.35 -4.82 -9.08
N GLY A 84 -15.05 -3.94 -8.12
CA GLY A 84 -15.50 -2.55 -8.14
C GLY A 84 -15.03 -1.79 -9.37
N SER A 85 -15.98 -1.16 -10.07
CA SER A 85 -15.68 -0.26 -11.18
C SER A 85 -15.08 1.06 -10.66
N VAL A 86 -14.38 1.80 -11.55
CA VAL A 86 -13.87 3.16 -11.26
C VAL A 86 -14.98 4.07 -10.70
N GLY A 87 -16.22 3.89 -11.17
CA GLY A 87 -17.39 4.63 -10.68
C GLY A 87 -17.73 4.35 -9.22
N LEU A 88 -17.54 3.11 -8.75
CA LEU A 88 -17.72 2.77 -7.33
C LEU A 88 -16.60 3.38 -6.47
N ALA A 89 -15.34 3.35 -6.94
CA ALA A 89 -14.23 3.99 -6.25
C ALA A 89 -14.44 5.50 -6.05
N LEU A 90 -14.91 6.20 -7.09
CA LEU A 90 -15.26 7.62 -7.00
C LEU A 90 -16.42 7.86 -6.04
N LYS A 91 -17.47 7.01 -6.09
CA LYS A 91 -18.62 7.12 -5.17
C LYS A 91 -18.20 6.88 -3.72
N ALA A 92 -17.33 5.91 -3.46
CA ALA A 92 -16.79 5.63 -2.14
C ALA A 92 -16.04 6.84 -1.56
N THR A 93 -15.24 7.54 -2.38
CA THR A 93 -14.50 8.73 -1.98
C THR A 93 -15.37 9.84 -1.40
N PHE A 94 -16.66 9.91 -1.81
CA PHE A 94 -17.59 10.98 -1.41
C PHE A 94 -18.66 10.55 -0.41
N ARG A 95 -18.90 9.25 -0.21
CA ARG A 95 -20.03 8.74 0.62
C ARG A 95 -19.69 7.47 1.39
N SER A 96 -18.44 7.26 1.76
CA SER A 96 -18.05 6.09 2.53
C SER A 96 -18.82 6.00 3.85
N ARG A 97 -19.33 4.81 4.17
CA ARG A 97 -19.96 4.49 5.47
C ARG A 97 -18.95 4.12 6.54
N GLY A 98 -17.67 4.18 6.24
CA GLY A 98 -16.59 3.83 7.14
C GLY A 98 -15.43 3.20 6.40
N SER A 99 -14.52 2.63 7.16
CA SER A 99 -13.33 1.95 6.63
C SER A 99 -13.25 0.51 7.12
N VAL A 100 -12.49 -0.29 6.38
CA VAL A 100 -12.20 -1.68 6.71
C VAL A 100 -10.71 -1.97 6.57
N LEU A 101 -10.22 -2.91 7.40
CA LEU A 101 -8.98 -3.63 7.20
C LEU A 101 -9.27 -4.95 6.49
N HIS A 102 -8.60 -5.22 5.39
CA HIS A 102 -8.48 -6.55 4.83
C HIS A 102 -7.25 -7.21 5.40
N VAL A 103 -7.40 -8.40 5.98
CA VAL A 103 -6.27 -9.23 6.42
C VAL A 103 -6.37 -10.55 5.69
N ALA A 104 -5.29 -10.95 5.04
CA ALA A 104 -5.18 -12.23 4.34
C ALA A 104 -3.93 -12.98 4.77
N ALA A 105 -4.10 -14.26 5.11
CA ALA A 105 -3.03 -15.16 5.50
C ALA A 105 -2.72 -16.17 4.39
N PHE A 106 -1.45 -16.48 4.19
CA PHE A 106 -0.96 -17.41 3.16
C PHE A 106 0.42 -17.96 3.52
N ASP A 107 0.85 -19.07 2.87
CA ASP A 107 2.10 -19.77 3.19
C ASP A 107 3.21 -19.54 2.16
N ALA A 108 2.86 -19.38 0.87
CA ALA A 108 3.83 -19.08 -0.16
C ALA A 108 4.47 -17.70 0.07
N GLY A 109 5.72 -17.52 -0.33
CA GLY A 109 6.37 -16.20 -0.24
C GLY A 109 5.57 -15.12 -1.00
N PRO A 110 5.54 -13.85 -0.53
CA PRO A 110 4.77 -12.80 -1.20
C PRO A 110 5.04 -12.67 -2.71
N PRO A 111 6.29 -12.82 -3.21
CA PRO A 111 6.54 -12.82 -4.64
C PRO A 111 5.92 -14.01 -5.39
N GLU A 112 5.78 -15.15 -4.74
CA GLU A 112 5.17 -16.34 -5.32
C GLU A 112 3.64 -16.25 -5.28
N PHE A 113 3.08 -15.87 -4.13
CA PHE A 113 1.64 -15.76 -3.93
C PHE A 113 1.01 -14.67 -4.81
N PHE A 114 1.67 -13.50 -4.93
CA PHE A 114 1.22 -12.38 -5.73
C PHE A 114 1.99 -12.29 -7.06
N GLY A 115 1.92 -13.35 -7.88
CA GLY A 115 2.72 -13.51 -9.09
C GLY A 115 2.70 -12.35 -10.09
N MET A 116 1.63 -11.56 -10.15
CA MET A 116 1.47 -10.42 -11.07
C MET A 116 1.76 -9.05 -10.45
N SER A 117 1.86 -8.97 -9.12
CA SER A 117 2.02 -7.70 -8.40
C SER A 117 3.45 -7.18 -8.46
N LYS A 118 3.61 -5.85 -8.44
CA LYS A 118 4.90 -5.21 -8.12
C LYS A 118 5.17 -5.42 -6.64
N ILE A 119 6.42 -5.78 -6.30
CA ILE A 119 6.78 -6.09 -4.92
C ILE A 119 8.09 -5.41 -4.56
N ILE A 120 8.08 -4.71 -3.42
CA ILE A 120 9.27 -4.12 -2.80
C ILE A 120 9.41 -4.73 -1.40
N GLU A 121 10.58 -5.28 -1.12
CA GLU A 121 10.99 -5.73 0.21
C GLU A 121 11.59 -4.55 0.98
N VAL A 122 11.13 -4.32 2.20
CA VAL A 122 11.62 -3.26 3.08
C VAL A 122 12.15 -3.87 4.36
N ALA A 123 13.43 -3.61 4.67
CA ALA A 123 14.02 -4.00 5.93
C ALA A 123 13.57 -3.02 7.02
N LEU A 124 13.11 -3.53 8.15
CA LEU A 124 12.76 -2.74 9.33
C LEU A 124 13.72 -3.04 10.48
N SER A 125 13.83 -2.12 11.41
CA SER A 125 14.35 -2.44 12.73
C SER A 125 13.29 -3.27 13.49
N ARG A 126 13.70 -4.01 14.54
CA ARG A 126 12.76 -4.72 15.42
C ARG A 126 11.70 -3.74 15.97
N ARG A 127 12.13 -2.58 16.45
CA ARG A 127 11.24 -1.52 16.92
C ARG A 127 10.30 -1.02 15.82
N GLY A 128 10.80 -0.83 14.60
CA GLY A 128 9.97 -0.41 13.47
C GLY A 128 8.86 -1.41 13.14
N LEU A 129 9.16 -2.73 13.19
CA LEU A 129 8.13 -3.76 13.03
C LEU A 129 7.10 -3.74 14.16
N GLU A 130 7.54 -3.52 15.41
CA GLU A 130 6.63 -3.40 16.54
C GLU A 130 5.73 -2.16 16.44
N ASP A 131 6.29 -1.02 16.00
CA ASP A 131 5.52 0.22 15.80
C ASP A 131 4.52 0.06 14.65
N LEU A 132 4.90 -0.64 13.56
CA LEU A 132 3.98 -1.05 12.49
C LEU A 132 2.85 -1.93 13.03
N ALA A 133 3.18 -2.94 13.83
CA ALA A 133 2.20 -3.86 14.42
C ALA A 133 1.21 -3.11 15.33
N ARG A 134 1.68 -2.16 16.16
CA ARG A 134 0.83 -1.28 16.98
C ARG A 134 -0.08 -0.41 16.12
N PHE A 135 0.44 0.15 15.04
CA PHE A 135 -0.34 0.95 14.10
C PHE A 135 -1.46 0.13 13.46
N ILE A 136 -1.17 -1.11 13.03
CA ILE A 136 -2.16 -2.02 12.46
C ILE A 136 -3.22 -2.37 13.53
N HIS A 137 -2.81 -2.78 14.73
CA HIS A 137 -3.73 -3.08 15.84
C HIS A 137 -4.64 -1.89 16.16
N ALA A 138 -4.10 -0.68 16.27
CA ALA A 138 -4.88 0.53 16.56
C ALA A 138 -5.86 0.91 15.44
N THR A 139 -5.72 0.31 14.25
CA THR A 139 -6.64 0.54 13.14
C THR A 139 -7.92 -0.30 13.27
N TYR A 140 -7.93 -1.40 14.01
CA TYR A 140 -9.16 -2.18 14.22
C TYR A 140 -10.19 -1.45 15.06
N VAL A 141 -11.46 -1.68 14.76
CA VAL A 141 -12.56 -1.42 15.69
C VAL A 141 -12.82 -2.71 16.45
N LEU A 142 -12.69 -2.64 17.77
CA LEU A 142 -12.95 -3.77 18.66
C LEU A 142 -14.35 -3.68 19.23
N ASP A 143 -14.98 -4.83 19.48
CA ASP A 143 -16.25 -4.93 20.19
C ASP A 143 -16.07 -4.75 21.71
N ALA A 144 -17.16 -4.81 22.47
CA ALA A 144 -17.13 -4.68 23.92
C ALA A 144 -16.33 -5.78 24.64
N SER A 145 -16.03 -6.89 23.97
CA SER A 145 -15.20 -7.98 24.48
C SER A 145 -13.71 -7.87 24.05
N GLY A 146 -13.34 -6.79 23.34
CA GLY A 146 -12.01 -6.55 22.85
C GLY A 146 -11.65 -7.36 21.59
N ARG A 147 -12.64 -7.89 20.85
CA ARG A 147 -12.43 -8.66 19.63
C ARG A 147 -12.65 -7.80 18.38
N PRO A 148 -11.90 -8.06 17.27
CA PRO A 148 -12.09 -7.35 16.03
C PRO A 148 -13.47 -7.65 15.44
N VAL A 149 -14.12 -6.63 14.88
CA VAL A 149 -15.45 -6.77 14.28
C VAL A 149 -15.31 -7.17 12.82
N ALA A 150 -15.42 -8.48 12.54
CA ALA A 150 -15.43 -8.99 11.16
C ALA A 150 -16.72 -8.58 10.44
N VAL A 151 -16.61 -8.16 9.17
CA VAL A 151 -17.75 -7.66 8.35
C VAL A 151 -17.95 -8.43 7.05
N ALA A 152 -16.91 -9.06 6.51
CA ALA A 152 -17.01 -9.87 5.29
C ALA A 152 -15.84 -10.88 5.22
N PRO A 153 -15.98 -11.98 4.44
CA PRO A 153 -14.86 -12.84 4.08
C PRO A 153 -13.81 -12.07 3.29
N GLY A 154 -12.53 -12.48 3.39
CA GLY A 154 -11.45 -11.96 2.57
C GLY A 154 -11.59 -12.34 1.10
N ILE A 155 -10.90 -11.61 0.22
CA ILE A 155 -10.97 -11.81 -1.23
C ILE A 155 -9.91 -12.77 -1.78
N TYR A 156 -8.88 -13.10 -0.99
CA TYR A 156 -7.85 -14.08 -1.31
C TYR A 156 -7.22 -14.63 -0.03
N GLY A 157 -6.51 -15.74 -0.16
CA GLY A 157 -5.93 -16.43 0.99
C GLY A 157 -6.99 -16.85 2.01
N ARG A 158 -6.55 -17.10 3.25
CA ARG A 158 -7.47 -17.19 4.39
C ARG A 158 -7.57 -15.80 5.02
N GLY A 159 -8.70 -15.14 4.87
CA GLY A 159 -8.79 -13.75 5.29
C GLY A 159 -10.19 -13.31 5.63
N ALA A 160 -10.25 -12.10 6.18
CA ALA A 160 -11.49 -11.40 6.48
C ALA A 160 -11.31 -9.89 6.33
N PHE A 161 -12.44 -9.20 6.16
CA PHE A 161 -12.54 -7.76 6.34
C PHE A 161 -13.01 -7.48 7.75
N TYR A 162 -12.33 -6.56 8.41
CA TYR A 162 -12.68 -6.10 9.76
C TYR A 162 -13.04 -4.63 9.70
N ARG A 163 -14.00 -4.22 10.54
CA ARG A 163 -14.29 -2.79 10.71
C ARG A 163 -13.03 -2.07 11.18
N ALA A 164 -12.74 -0.94 10.56
CA ALA A 164 -11.54 -0.15 10.86
C ALA A 164 -11.89 1.27 11.32
N THR A 165 -10.93 1.90 12.01
CA THR A 165 -10.96 3.31 12.39
C THR A 165 -10.57 4.20 11.22
N GLY A 166 -10.97 5.46 11.27
CA GLY A 166 -10.70 6.47 10.26
C GLY A 166 -11.78 6.56 9.18
N GLU A 167 -11.84 7.70 8.53
CA GLU A 167 -12.75 7.95 7.42
C GLU A 167 -12.00 7.91 6.10
N TYR A 168 -12.50 7.11 5.16
CA TYR A 168 -11.94 7.05 3.81
C TYR A 168 -12.31 8.33 3.04
N ARG A 169 -11.30 9.02 2.49
CA ARG A 169 -11.43 10.26 1.72
C ARG A 169 -10.34 10.31 0.66
N LEU A 170 -10.44 11.23 -0.29
CA LEU A 170 -9.46 11.38 -1.38
C LEU A 170 -8.00 11.48 -0.88
N LEU A 171 -7.75 12.28 0.16
CA LEU A 171 -6.43 12.47 0.75
C LEU A 171 -6.17 11.60 2.00
N ASN A 172 -7.14 10.76 2.38
CA ASN A 172 -7.03 9.76 3.43
C ASN A 172 -7.52 8.43 2.88
N ASN A 173 -6.75 7.86 1.98
CA ASN A 173 -7.09 6.63 1.25
C ASN A 173 -6.16 5.47 1.64
N SER A 174 -6.33 4.31 1.00
CA SER A 174 -5.53 3.12 1.23
C SER A 174 -4.02 3.36 1.11
N ASN A 175 -3.59 4.13 0.12
CA ASN A 175 -2.18 4.38 -0.14
C ASN A 175 -1.56 5.32 0.91
N THR A 176 -2.27 6.37 1.32
CA THR A 176 -1.80 7.25 2.41
C THR A 176 -1.80 6.53 3.75
N TRP A 177 -2.70 5.56 3.98
CA TRP A 177 -2.66 4.70 5.16
C TRP A 177 -1.39 3.82 5.16
N THR A 178 -1.09 3.15 4.04
CA THR A 178 0.13 2.35 3.86
C THR A 178 1.39 3.20 4.07
N ALA A 179 1.44 4.40 3.50
CA ALA A 179 2.57 5.30 3.68
C ALA A 179 2.75 5.75 5.15
N ARG A 180 1.65 6.03 5.87
CA ARG A 180 1.71 6.32 7.31
C ARG A 180 2.19 5.12 8.12
N ALA A 181 1.74 3.93 7.81
CA ALA A 181 2.20 2.70 8.45
C ALA A 181 3.72 2.56 8.31
N LEU A 182 4.26 2.80 7.10
CA LEU A 182 5.71 2.79 6.85
C LEU A 182 6.44 3.92 7.58
N ALA A 183 5.87 5.14 7.62
CA ALA A 183 6.47 6.26 8.33
C ALA A 183 6.55 5.99 9.84
N VAL A 184 5.50 5.39 10.44
CA VAL A 184 5.50 4.96 11.85
C VAL A 184 6.55 3.87 12.09
N ALA A 185 6.77 2.98 11.11
CA ALA A 185 7.83 1.97 11.15
C ALA A 185 9.25 2.55 10.99
N GLY A 186 9.39 3.88 10.85
CA GLY A 186 10.67 4.57 10.71
C GLY A 186 11.18 4.68 9.28
N CYS A 187 10.36 4.35 8.26
CA CYS A 187 10.76 4.51 6.86
C CYS A 187 10.70 5.98 6.44
N PRO A 188 11.66 6.46 5.63
CA PRO A 188 11.71 7.85 5.16
C PRO A 188 10.76 8.07 3.97
N ILE A 189 9.45 7.95 4.20
CA ILE A 189 8.39 8.12 3.21
C ILE A 189 7.53 9.35 3.51
N ASP A 190 7.20 10.14 2.47
CA ASP A 190 6.22 11.22 2.60
C ASP A 190 4.80 10.69 2.40
N ALA A 191 4.07 10.53 3.49
CA ALA A 191 2.70 10.05 3.46
C ALA A 191 1.74 11.03 2.78
N ALA A 192 2.02 12.33 2.77
CA ALA A 192 1.18 13.33 2.13
C ALA A 192 1.27 13.26 0.60
N GLY A 193 2.44 12.91 0.05
CA GLY A 193 2.66 12.72 -1.38
C GLY A 193 2.22 11.35 -1.91
N ALA A 194 2.06 10.35 -1.05
CA ALA A 194 1.80 8.97 -1.41
C ALA A 194 0.30 8.65 -1.60
N ILE A 195 -0.42 9.45 -2.38
CA ILE A 195 -1.88 9.31 -2.58
C ILE A 195 -2.23 8.14 -3.51
N THR A 196 -1.31 7.73 -4.37
CA THR A 196 -1.52 6.64 -5.34
C THR A 196 -0.61 5.45 -5.04
N ALA A 197 -1.01 4.26 -5.51
CA ALA A 197 -0.16 3.06 -5.42
C ALA A 197 1.20 3.29 -6.10
N GLY A 198 1.22 3.96 -7.25
CA GLY A 198 2.44 4.37 -7.94
C GLY A 198 3.32 5.29 -7.09
N GLY A 199 2.73 6.24 -6.36
CA GLY A 199 3.44 7.13 -5.45
C GLY A 199 4.10 6.39 -4.29
N VAL A 200 3.34 5.51 -3.61
CA VAL A 200 3.91 4.66 -2.53
C VAL A 200 5.07 3.82 -3.04
N MET A 201 4.88 3.13 -4.16
CA MET A 201 5.92 2.26 -4.74
C MET A 201 7.13 3.05 -5.23
N TYR A 202 6.93 4.26 -5.75
CA TYR A 202 8.02 5.15 -6.15
C TYR A 202 8.86 5.58 -4.94
N GLU A 203 8.23 6.09 -3.89
CA GLU A 203 8.91 6.49 -2.66
C GLU A 203 9.64 5.30 -2.00
N ALA A 204 8.99 4.13 -1.95
CA ALA A 204 9.55 2.94 -1.33
C ALA A 204 10.81 2.42 -2.02
N ARG A 205 11.02 2.70 -3.32
CA ARG A 205 12.27 2.35 -4.04
C ARG A 205 13.52 3.03 -3.47
N ARG A 206 13.36 4.11 -2.72
CA ARG A 206 14.48 4.85 -2.13
C ARG A 206 15.11 4.14 -0.95
N PHE A 207 14.35 3.27 -0.27
CA PHE A 207 14.79 2.56 0.94
C PHE A 207 14.52 1.06 0.92
N GLY A 208 13.74 0.58 -0.03
CA GLY A 208 13.41 -0.83 -0.21
C GLY A 208 14.11 -1.47 -1.42
N ARG A 209 14.13 -2.79 -1.45
CA ARG A 209 14.65 -3.60 -2.56
C ARG A 209 13.51 -4.01 -3.47
N VAL A 210 13.57 -3.66 -4.74
CA VAL A 210 12.60 -4.12 -5.74
C VAL A 210 12.81 -5.62 -5.96
N ILE A 211 11.81 -6.42 -5.62
CA ILE A 211 11.77 -7.87 -5.87
C ILE A 211 11.17 -8.16 -7.23
N ARG A 212 10.09 -7.45 -7.57
CA ARG A 212 9.42 -7.55 -8.86
C ARG A 212 8.85 -6.20 -9.26
N ASP A 213 9.12 -5.80 -10.51
CA ASP A 213 8.61 -4.53 -11.05
C ASP A 213 7.19 -4.66 -11.62
N GLY A 214 6.70 -5.89 -11.76
CA GLY A 214 5.40 -6.19 -12.38
C GLY A 214 5.43 -5.98 -13.89
N ALA A 215 4.43 -6.48 -14.60
CA ALA A 215 4.14 -6.06 -15.95
C ALA A 215 3.71 -4.58 -15.95
N PRO A 216 4.07 -3.77 -16.97
CA PRO A 216 3.54 -2.41 -17.08
C PRO A 216 2.01 -2.47 -17.04
N TRP A 217 1.38 -1.66 -16.21
CA TRP A 217 -0.08 -1.57 -16.06
C TRP A 217 -0.86 -1.49 -17.41
N ARG A 218 -0.19 -1.02 -18.49
CA ARG A 218 -0.78 -0.85 -19.83
C ARG A 218 -0.98 -2.17 -20.59
N ASP A 219 -0.38 -3.25 -20.13
CA ASP A 219 -0.32 -4.53 -20.86
C ASP A 219 -1.30 -5.58 -20.29
N VAL A 220 -2.09 -5.23 -19.26
CA VAL A 220 -3.17 -6.09 -18.77
C VAL A 220 -4.45 -5.69 -19.49
N PRO A 221 -4.98 -6.55 -20.41
CA PRO A 221 -6.27 -6.31 -21.05
C PRO A 221 -7.37 -6.20 -20.00
N ALA A 222 -8.25 -5.24 -20.15
CA ALA A 222 -9.37 -5.02 -19.23
C ALA A 222 -10.37 -6.19 -19.19
N ASP A 223 -10.27 -7.11 -20.16
CA ASP A 223 -11.13 -8.29 -20.36
C ASP A 223 -10.47 -9.62 -19.96
N GLY A 224 -9.23 -9.61 -19.46
CA GLY A 224 -8.51 -10.82 -19.08
C GLY A 224 -8.06 -11.69 -20.26
N THR A 225 -8.11 -11.21 -21.51
CA THR A 225 -7.59 -11.93 -22.66
C THR A 225 -6.10 -11.68 -22.83
N GLU A 226 -5.30 -12.74 -22.83
CA GLU A 226 -3.87 -12.67 -23.17
C GLU A 226 -3.72 -12.22 -24.63
N ARG A 227 -3.04 -11.11 -24.87
CA ARG A 227 -2.60 -10.76 -26.22
C ARG A 227 -1.40 -11.63 -26.56
N GLU A 228 -1.57 -12.48 -27.60
CA GLU A 228 -0.46 -13.18 -28.20
C GLU A 228 0.64 -12.17 -28.59
N ALA A 229 1.84 -12.42 -28.08
CA ALA A 229 3.01 -11.68 -28.50
C ALA A 229 3.25 -11.96 -29.98
N CYS A 230 3.26 -10.94 -30.82
CA CYS A 230 3.73 -11.04 -32.20
C CYS A 230 5.17 -11.59 -32.19
N ARG A 231 5.35 -12.69 -32.93
CA ARG A 231 6.66 -13.30 -33.21
C ARG A 231 7.49 -12.43 -34.15
#